data_232536f1b5ae73242718b31bacc98883
#
_entry.id   232536f1b5ae73242718b31bacc98883
#
_cell.length_a   1.000
_cell.length_b   1.000
_cell.length_c   1.000
_cell.angle_alpha   90.00
_cell.angle_beta   90.00
_cell.angle_gamma   90.00
#
_symmetry.space_group_name_H-M   'P 1'
#
loop_
_entity.id
_entity.type
_entity.pdbx_description
1 polymer ?
#
loop_
_entity_poly.entity_id
_entity_poly.type
_entity_poly.pdbx_seq_one_letter_code
_entity_poly.pdbx_strand_id
1 'polypeptide(L)' 'MAVDFRVYLITDRKQAPGGDLLRVVAEALDGGLRAVQLREKDLPADELFRLAERMRGLTARHGAKLLGL' A
#
# COMPACT_ATOMS: atom_id res chain seq x y z
N MET A 1 7.86 -0.56 22.46
CA MET A 1 7.40 -1.66 21.63
C MET A 1 7.50 -1.29 20.16
N ALA A 2 7.97 -2.18 19.39
CA ALA A 2 8.11 -1.94 17.98
C ALA A 2 6.75 -1.93 17.28
N VAL A 3 6.67 -1.19 16.19
CA VAL A 3 5.49 -1.20 15.34
C VAL A 3 5.35 -2.61 14.75
N ASP A 4 4.14 -3.12 14.77
CA ASP A 4 3.87 -4.41 14.15
C ASP A 4 3.62 -4.20 12.66
N PHE A 5 4.64 -4.42 11.86
CA PHE A 5 4.57 -4.21 10.41
C PHE A 5 3.60 -5.15 9.72
N ARG A 6 3.19 -6.24 10.37
CA ARG A 6 2.17 -7.12 9.81
C ARG A 6 0.80 -6.49 9.90
N VAL A 7 0.64 -5.48 10.74
CA VAL A 7 -0.64 -4.81 10.93
C VAL A 7 -0.77 -3.59 10.03
N TYR A 8 0.31 -2.85 9.84
CA TYR A 8 0.22 -1.54 9.24
C TYR A 8 1.45 -1.21 8.41
N LEU A 9 1.23 -0.75 7.18
CA LEU A 9 2.29 -0.33 6.27
C LEU A 9 1.94 1.02 5.67
N ILE A 10 2.90 1.96 5.72
CA ILE A 10 2.77 3.24 5.02
C ILE A 10 3.55 3.12 3.73
N THR A 11 2.92 3.44 2.59
CA THR A 11 3.57 3.28 1.30
C THR A 11 4.62 4.35 1.05
N ASP A 12 5.68 3.97 0.35
CA ASP A 12 6.67 4.89 -0.18
C ASP A 12 7.23 4.25 -1.44
N ARG A 13 6.70 4.65 -2.61
CA ARG A 13 7.08 4.03 -3.87
C ARG A 13 8.54 4.26 -4.23
N LYS A 14 9.16 5.31 -3.69
CA LYS A 14 10.57 5.59 -3.96
C LYS A 14 11.48 4.56 -3.31
N GLN A 15 11.02 3.91 -2.27
CA GLN A 15 11.79 2.87 -1.59
C GLN A 15 11.43 1.47 -2.06
N ALA A 16 10.42 1.34 -2.92
CA ALA A 16 10.04 0.03 -3.44
C ALA A 16 11.05 -0.42 -4.48
N PRO A 17 11.53 -1.66 -4.42
CA PRO A 17 12.47 -2.18 -5.42
C PRO A 17 11.89 -2.09 -6.82
N GLY A 18 12.64 -1.49 -7.74
CA GLY A 18 12.18 -1.31 -9.11
C GLY A 18 10.99 -0.39 -9.27
N GLY A 19 10.60 0.33 -8.22
CA GLY A 19 9.43 1.20 -8.25
C GLY A 19 8.09 0.46 -8.23
N ASP A 20 8.11 -0.85 -8.00
CA ASP A 20 6.90 -1.67 -8.08
C ASP A 20 6.24 -1.77 -6.70
N LEU A 21 5.56 -0.70 -6.31
CA LEU A 21 4.91 -0.60 -5.02
C LEU A 21 3.80 -1.64 -4.84
N LEU A 22 3.01 -1.87 -5.88
CA LEU A 22 1.90 -2.82 -5.78
C LEU A 22 2.40 -4.24 -5.49
N ARG A 23 3.52 -4.63 -6.08
CA ARG A 23 4.12 -5.92 -5.82
C ARG A 23 4.56 -6.05 -4.37
N VAL A 24 5.22 -5.02 -3.86
CA VAL A 24 5.68 -5.03 -2.46
C VAL A 24 4.49 -5.15 -1.52
N VAL A 25 3.44 -4.39 -1.77
CA VAL A 25 2.24 -4.44 -0.93
C VAL A 25 1.56 -5.80 -1.04
N ALA A 26 1.48 -6.36 -2.25
CA ALA A 26 0.88 -7.68 -2.44
C ALA A 26 1.61 -8.75 -1.64
N GLU A 27 2.92 -8.73 -1.66
CA GLU A 27 3.72 -9.69 -0.89
C GLU A 27 3.50 -9.52 0.61
N ALA A 28 3.42 -8.27 1.06
CA ALA A 28 3.16 -8.00 2.47
C ALA A 28 1.75 -8.47 2.89
N LEU A 29 0.77 -8.27 2.03
CA LEU A 29 -0.60 -8.73 2.30
C LEU A 29 -0.67 -10.26 2.35
N ASP A 30 0.05 -10.93 1.47
CA ASP A 30 0.15 -12.39 1.51
C ASP A 30 0.78 -12.86 2.82
N GLY A 31 1.66 -12.06 3.39
CA GLY A 31 2.30 -12.35 4.66
C GLY A 31 1.48 -11.97 5.88
N GLY A 32 0.28 -11.44 5.70
CA GLY A 32 -0.61 -11.13 6.81
C GLY A 32 -0.80 -9.66 7.14
N LEU A 33 -0.30 -8.76 6.30
CA LEU A 33 -0.51 -7.33 6.49
C LEU A 33 -2.00 -7.01 6.51
N ARG A 34 -2.45 -6.19 7.45
CA ARG A 34 -3.87 -5.91 7.65
C ARG A 34 -4.31 -4.53 7.25
N ALA A 35 -3.39 -3.59 7.12
CA ALA A 35 -3.74 -2.22 6.75
C ALA A 35 -2.61 -1.58 5.96
N VAL A 36 -2.98 -0.78 4.97
CA VAL A 36 -2.04 -0.04 4.14
C VAL A 36 -2.48 1.42 4.16
N GLN A 37 -1.55 2.32 4.43
CA GLN A 37 -1.79 3.75 4.26
C GLN A 37 -1.11 4.20 2.98
N LEU A 38 -1.88 4.69 2.03
CA LEU A 38 -1.36 5.21 0.78
C LEU A 38 -0.92 6.66 1.00
N ARG A 39 0.38 6.91 0.87
CA ARG A 39 0.95 8.23 1.09
C ARG A 39 2.02 8.50 0.05
N GLU A 40 1.59 9.01 -1.11
CA GLU A 40 2.48 9.34 -2.21
C GLU A 40 2.33 10.83 -2.53
N LYS A 41 3.22 11.63 -1.98
CA LYS A 41 3.07 13.08 -2.00
C LYS A 41 3.40 13.73 -3.34
N ASP A 42 4.20 13.08 -4.15
CA ASP A 42 4.71 13.66 -5.40
C ASP A 42 4.06 13.11 -6.65
N LEU A 43 2.97 12.38 -6.52
CA LEU A 43 2.21 11.91 -7.67
C LEU A 43 1.15 12.93 -8.07
N PRO A 44 0.97 13.17 -9.38
CA PRO A 44 -0.19 13.93 -9.86
C PRO A 44 -1.49 13.28 -9.43
N ALA A 45 -2.54 14.09 -9.29
CA ALA A 45 -3.81 13.61 -8.74
C ALA A 45 -4.41 12.43 -9.51
N ASP A 46 -4.32 12.45 -10.85
CA ASP A 46 -4.87 11.38 -11.67
C ASP A 46 -4.08 10.07 -11.48
N GLU A 47 -2.77 10.15 -11.39
CA GLU A 47 -1.95 8.97 -11.14
C GLU A 47 -2.16 8.43 -9.74
N LEU A 48 -2.30 9.32 -8.76
CA LEU A 48 -2.59 8.90 -7.40
C LEU A 48 -3.94 8.19 -7.32
N PHE A 49 -4.93 8.69 -8.03
CA PHE A 49 -6.24 8.07 -8.08
C PHE A 49 -6.19 6.65 -8.65
N ARG A 50 -5.46 6.47 -9.75
CA ARG A 50 -5.30 5.14 -10.35
C ARG A 50 -4.59 4.17 -9.42
N LEU A 51 -3.56 4.65 -8.75
CA LEU A 51 -2.83 3.84 -7.79
C LEU A 51 -3.74 3.45 -6.62
N ALA A 52 -4.52 4.40 -6.11
CA ALA A 52 -5.45 4.15 -5.03
C ALA A 52 -6.50 3.10 -5.41
N GLU A 53 -7.00 3.15 -6.64
CA GLU A 53 -7.96 2.18 -7.13
C GLU A 53 -7.39 0.76 -7.15
N ARG A 54 -6.17 0.63 -7.67
CA ARG A 54 -5.50 -0.67 -7.70
C ARG A 54 -5.20 -1.18 -6.30
N MET A 55 -4.75 -0.27 -5.43
CA MET A 55 -4.44 -0.61 -4.05
C MET A 55 -5.69 -1.08 -3.32
N ARG A 56 -6.83 -0.40 -3.55
CA ARG A 56 -8.09 -0.77 -2.94
C ARG A 56 -8.53 -2.18 -3.35
N GLY A 57 -8.40 -2.52 -4.63
CA GLY A 57 -8.72 -3.85 -5.09
C GLY A 57 -7.84 -4.90 -4.44
N LEU A 58 -6.55 -4.59 -4.29
CA LEU A 58 -5.60 -5.49 -3.70
C LEU A 58 -5.87 -5.72 -2.21
N THR A 59 -6.10 -4.66 -1.45
CA THR A 59 -6.40 -4.78 -0.03
C THR A 59 -7.73 -5.50 0.20
N ALA A 60 -8.73 -5.21 -0.63
CA ALA A 60 -10.05 -5.86 -0.51
C ALA A 60 -9.94 -7.37 -0.68
N ARG A 61 -9.13 -7.84 -1.62
CA ARG A 61 -8.96 -9.27 -1.84
C ARG A 61 -8.34 -9.98 -0.65
N HIS A 62 -7.60 -9.26 0.16
CA HIS A 62 -6.94 -9.82 1.34
C HIS A 62 -7.68 -9.50 2.63
N GLY A 63 -8.83 -8.84 2.56
CA GLY A 63 -9.57 -8.44 3.75
C GLY A 63 -8.85 -7.38 4.57
N ALA A 64 -7.95 -6.64 3.96
CA ALA A 64 -7.20 -5.58 4.62
C ALA A 64 -7.87 -4.23 4.39
N LYS A 65 -7.46 -3.24 5.18
CA LYS A 65 -7.99 -1.89 5.06
C LYS A 65 -7.02 -1.01 4.30
N LEU A 66 -7.57 -0.11 3.50
CA LEU A 66 -6.80 0.92 2.83
C LEU A 66 -7.15 2.26 3.45
N LEU A 67 -6.12 2.96 3.93
CA LEU A 67 -6.28 4.30 4.49
C LEU A 67 -5.71 5.28 3.48
N GLY A 68 -6.53 6.19 3.04
CA GLY A 68 -6.12 7.21 2.08
C GLY A 68 -5.79 8.54 2.76
N LEU A 69 -5.28 9.44 1.97
CA LEU A 69 -5.04 10.81 2.40
C LEU A 69 -6.32 11.60 2.41
#